data_21fbd6d191af014009f3ae4cee1431a8
#
_entry.id   21fbd6d191af014009f3ae4cee1431a8
#
_cell.length_a   1.000
_cell.length_b   1.000
_cell.length_c   1.000
_cell.angle_alpha   90.00
_cell.angle_beta   90.00
_cell.angle_gamma   90.00
#
_symmetry.space_group_name_H-M   'P 1'
#
loop_
_entity.id
_entity.type
_entity.pdbx_description
1 polymer ?
#
loop_
_entity_poly.entity_id
_entity_poly.type
_entity_poly.pdbx_seq_one_letter_code
_entity_poly.pdbx_strand_id
1 'polypeptide(L)'
;MHRSRLSTFVIDCRSENVDEAARFWSAALGRPVVGQEDEYRTLESSAAEPILLVQKVDHPSRIHLDIESDDMEAEVKRLEGLGARRVAYVKRWWIMEAPTGQRFCVVNPQRGPLDGRANEWT
;
A
#
# COMPACT_ATOMS: atom_id res chain seq x y z
N MET A 1 -8.70 21.28 1.44
CA MET A 1 -9.39 19.98 1.68
C MET A 1 -8.79 18.91 0.76
N HIS A 2 -8.54 17.74 1.29
CA HIS A 2 -8.11 16.61 0.49
C HIS A 2 -8.76 15.33 1.02
N ARG A 3 -8.66 14.25 0.26
CA ARG A 3 -9.22 12.95 0.62
C ARG A 3 -8.13 11.90 0.72
N SER A 4 -8.31 10.96 1.62
CA SER A 4 -7.44 9.79 1.73
C SER A 4 -8.19 8.61 2.35
N ARG A 5 -7.65 7.41 2.10
CA ARG A 5 -8.15 6.18 2.72
C ARG A 5 -7.09 5.08 2.66
N LEU A 6 -7.28 4.05 3.46
CA LEU A 6 -6.51 2.83 3.32
C LEU A 6 -6.74 2.25 1.92
N SER A 7 -5.68 2.05 1.17
CA SER A 7 -5.74 1.52 -0.19
C SER A 7 -5.39 0.05 -0.26
N THR A 8 -4.28 -0.34 0.34
CA THR A 8 -3.66 -1.62 0.04
C THR A 8 -2.97 -2.20 1.26
N PHE A 9 -3.12 -3.52 1.43
CA PHE A 9 -2.22 -4.31 2.26
C PHE A 9 -1.16 -4.91 1.34
N VAL A 10 0.11 -4.64 1.61
CA VAL A 10 1.22 -5.17 0.83
C VAL A 10 1.96 -6.21 1.67
N ILE A 11 2.01 -7.43 1.17
CA ILE A 11 2.77 -8.51 1.80
C ILE A 11 4.16 -8.50 1.17
N ASP A 12 5.12 -7.92 1.89
CA ASP A 12 6.51 -7.86 1.46
C ASP A 12 7.18 -9.19 1.73
N CYS A 13 7.64 -9.84 0.67
CA CYS A 13 8.23 -11.16 0.73
C CYS A 13 9.70 -11.11 0.33
N ARG A 14 10.58 -11.45 1.25
CA ARG A 14 11.99 -11.62 0.94
C ARG A 14 12.15 -12.95 0.23
N SER A 15 12.24 -12.92 -1.09
CA SER A 15 12.22 -14.10 -1.93
C SER A 15 12.96 -13.84 -3.24
N GLU A 16 13.57 -14.89 -3.79
CA GLU A 16 14.16 -14.85 -5.12
C GLU A 16 13.08 -14.92 -6.22
N ASN A 17 11.88 -15.35 -5.88
CA ASN A 17 10.82 -15.63 -6.86
C ASN A 17 9.48 -15.13 -6.35
N VAL A 18 9.00 -14.02 -6.92
CA VAL A 18 7.72 -13.43 -6.52
C VAL A 18 6.54 -14.35 -6.82
N ASP A 19 6.63 -15.18 -7.88
CA ASP A 19 5.53 -16.08 -8.23
C ASP A 19 5.36 -17.20 -7.21
N GLU A 20 6.45 -17.69 -6.61
CA GLU A 20 6.34 -18.65 -5.51
C GLU A 20 5.69 -18.05 -4.28
N ALA A 21 6.10 -16.82 -3.92
CA ALA A 21 5.49 -16.10 -2.80
C ALA A 21 4.00 -15.86 -3.05
N ALA A 22 3.65 -15.39 -4.25
CA ALA A 22 2.26 -15.15 -4.61
C ALA A 22 1.43 -16.42 -4.61
N ARG A 23 2.01 -17.54 -5.06
CA ARG A 23 1.32 -18.84 -5.07
C ARG A 23 0.96 -19.27 -3.66
N PHE A 24 1.88 -19.10 -2.71
CA PHE A 24 1.59 -19.42 -1.31
C PHE A 24 0.43 -18.59 -0.78
N TRP A 25 0.50 -17.27 -0.94
CA TRP A 25 -0.52 -16.38 -0.38
C TRP A 25 -1.86 -16.52 -1.09
N SER A 26 -1.83 -16.74 -2.41
CA SER A 26 -3.04 -17.02 -3.19
C SER A 26 -3.76 -18.27 -2.66
N ALA A 27 -3.00 -19.34 -2.44
CA ALA A 27 -3.56 -20.59 -1.91
C ALA A 27 -4.01 -20.45 -0.47
N ALA A 28 -3.21 -19.78 0.36
CA ALA A 28 -3.51 -19.60 1.79
C ALA A 28 -4.79 -18.79 2.00
N LEU A 29 -5.01 -17.77 1.19
CA LEU A 29 -6.14 -16.85 1.34
C LEU A 29 -7.33 -17.21 0.44
N GLY A 30 -7.16 -18.15 -0.48
CA GLY A 30 -8.21 -18.52 -1.42
C GLY A 30 -8.51 -17.41 -2.42
N ARG A 31 -7.51 -16.64 -2.82
CA ARG A 31 -7.66 -15.51 -3.73
C ARG A 31 -6.73 -15.66 -4.93
N PRO A 32 -7.26 -15.78 -6.15
CA PRO A 32 -6.41 -15.95 -7.33
C PRO A 32 -5.56 -14.72 -7.61
N VAL A 33 -4.41 -14.94 -8.26
CA VAL A 33 -3.58 -13.86 -8.78
C VAL A 33 -4.28 -13.28 -9.99
N VAL A 34 -4.61 -11.98 -9.95
CA VAL A 34 -5.35 -11.31 -11.03
C VAL A 34 -4.55 -10.24 -11.73
N GLY A 35 -3.33 -9.95 -11.28
CA GLY A 35 -2.47 -8.96 -11.91
C GLY A 35 -1.01 -9.20 -11.58
N GLN A 36 -0.14 -8.77 -12.51
CA GLN A 36 1.30 -8.83 -12.29
C GLN A 36 1.96 -7.64 -12.98
N GLU A 37 2.86 -7.01 -12.25
CA GLU A 37 3.63 -5.88 -12.72
C GLU A 37 4.97 -5.85 -11.97
N ASP A 38 6.07 -6.07 -12.68
CA ASP A 38 7.42 -6.09 -12.10
C ASP A 38 7.54 -7.00 -10.87
N GLU A 39 7.85 -6.41 -9.72
CA GLU A 39 8.04 -7.11 -8.43
C GLU A 39 6.71 -7.38 -7.71
N TYR A 40 5.57 -7.04 -8.31
CA TYR A 40 4.25 -7.07 -7.69
C TYR A 40 3.35 -8.12 -8.30
N ARG A 41 2.55 -8.76 -7.45
CA ARG A 41 1.42 -9.62 -7.87
C ARG A 41 0.19 -9.17 -7.10
N THR A 42 -0.90 -8.96 -7.82
CA THR A 42 -2.17 -8.56 -7.20
C THR A 42 -3.03 -9.78 -6.98
N LEU A 43 -3.54 -9.95 -5.77
CA LEU A 43 -4.51 -10.98 -5.45
C LEU A 43 -5.91 -10.39 -5.56
N GLU A 44 -6.90 -11.23 -5.90
CA GLU A 44 -8.27 -10.77 -6.08
C GLU A 44 -8.84 -10.17 -4.80
N SER A 45 -9.52 -9.04 -4.93
CA SER A 45 -10.29 -8.41 -3.85
C SER A 45 -11.49 -7.70 -4.45
N SER A 46 -12.53 -7.48 -3.65
CA SER A 46 -13.71 -6.74 -4.10
C SER A 46 -13.42 -5.24 -4.08
N ALA A 47 -14.26 -4.45 -4.75
CA ALA A 47 -14.16 -2.99 -4.74
C ALA A 47 -14.36 -2.39 -3.33
N ALA A 48 -15.01 -3.12 -2.43
CA ALA A 48 -15.25 -2.67 -1.06
C ALA A 48 -14.11 -3.02 -0.11
N GLU A 49 -13.14 -3.82 -0.55
CA GLU A 49 -12.00 -4.25 0.24
C GLU A 49 -10.72 -3.51 -0.18
N PRO A 50 -9.74 -3.36 0.72
CA PRO A 50 -8.42 -2.91 0.29
C PRO A 50 -7.83 -3.87 -0.74
N ILE A 51 -6.99 -3.33 -1.61
CA ILE A 51 -6.22 -4.13 -2.56
C ILE A 51 -5.25 -5.00 -1.76
N LEU A 52 -4.97 -6.20 -2.23
CA LEU A 52 -4.02 -7.10 -1.61
C LEU A 52 -2.89 -7.38 -2.60
N LEU A 53 -1.69 -6.93 -2.26
CA LEU A 53 -0.50 -7.11 -3.10
C LEU A 53 0.51 -8.03 -2.43
N VAL A 54 1.22 -8.80 -3.24
CA VAL A 54 2.43 -9.51 -2.85
C VAL A 54 3.59 -8.82 -3.55
N GLN A 55 4.60 -8.40 -2.80
CA GLN A 55 5.78 -7.72 -3.35
C GLN A 55 7.04 -8.49 -3.00
N LYS A 56 7.92 -8.69 -4.00
CA LYS A 56 9.26 -9.19 -3.76
C LYS A 56 10.14 -8.06 -3.23
N VAL A 57 10.82 -8.32 -2.11
CA VAL A 57 11.71 -7.33 -1.48
C VAL A 57 13.03 -7.99 -1.10
N ASP A 58 14.04 -7.19 -0.81
CA ASP A 58 15.36 -7.66 -0.37
C ASP A 58 15.61 -7.41 1.13
N HIS A 59 14.71 -6.73 1.80
CA HIS A 59 14.73 -6.56 3.25
C HIS A 59 13.93 -7.68 3.93
N PRO A 60 13.98 -7.83 5.27
CA PRO A 60 13.19 -8.84 5.95
C PRO A 60 11.70 -8.74 5.63
N SER A 61 11.04 -9.89 5.50
CA SER A 61 9.61 -9.96 5.18
C SER A 61 8.77 -9.24 6.24
N ARG A 62 7.75 -8.52 5.77
CA ARG A 62 6.84 -7.77 6.64
C ARG A 62 5.59 -7.42 5.83
N ILE A 63 4.60 -6.86 6.52
CA ILE A 63 3.40 -6.34 5.87
C ILE A 63 3.42 -4.83 6.06
N HIS A 64 3.13 -4.07 5.01
CA HIS A 64 2.95 -2.64 5.14
C HIS A 64 1.63 -2.19 4.51
N LEU A 65 1.19 -1.02 4.92
CA LEU A 65 -0.04 -0.42 4.43
C LEU A 65 0.29 0.68 3.42
N ASP A 66 -0.57 0.83 2.41
CA ASP A 66 -0.56 2.01 1.55
C ASP A 66 -1.82 2.82 1.84
N ILE A 67 -1.64 4.13 1.99
CA ILE A 67 -2.71 5.11 2.09
C ILE A 67 -2.76 5.84 0.75
N GLU A 68 -3.91 5.81 0.06
CA GLU A 68 -4.06 6.58 -1.17
C GLU A 68 -4.65 7.95 -0.86
N SER A 69 -4.21 8.95 -1.62
CA SER A 69 -4.69 10.32 -1.45
C SER A 69 -4.76 11.04 -2.78
N ASP A 70 -5.73 11.93 -2.92
CA ASP A 70 -5.84 12.81 -4.08
C ASP A 70 -4.88 14.02 -3.97
N ASP A 71 -4.23 14.19 -2.81
CA ASP A 71 -3.19 15.19 -2.59
C ASP A 71 -2.16 14.61 -1.62
N MET A 72 -1.12 13.98 -2.17
CA MET A 72 -0.12 13.30 -1.35
C MET A 72 0.59 14.24 -0.40
N GLU A 73 0.94 15.44 -0.85
CA GLU A 73 1.68 16.37 0.02
C GLU A 73 0.82 16.81 1.20
N ALA A 74 -0.45 17.10 0.99
CA ALA A 74 -1.36 17.45 2.07
C ALA A 74 -1.53 16.28 3.05
N GLU A 75 -1.62 15.05 2.53
CA GLU A 75 -1.76 13.86 3.36
C GLU A 75 -0.49 13.61 4.18
N VAL A 76 0.69 13.74 3.56
CA VAL A 76 1.95 13.58 4.27
C VAL A 76 2.06 14.59 5.41
N LYS A 77 1.71 15.85 5.16
CA LYS A 77 1.70 16.88 6.21
C LYS A 77 0.73 16.55 7.33
N ARG A 78 -0.45 16.07 7.00
CA ARG A 78 -1.43 15.65 8.01
C ARG A 78 -0.84 14.54 8.90
N LEU A 79 -0.19 13.55 8.29
CA LEU A 79 0.40 12.43 9.01
C LEU A 79 1.61 12.86 9.84
N GLU A 80 2.41 13.80 9.34
CA GLU A 80 3.50 14.38 10.13
C GLU A 80 2.96 15.07 11.39
N GLY A 81 1.83 15.74 11.27
CA GLY A 81 1.15 16.35 12.42
C GLY A 81 0.68 15.32 13.46
N LEU A 82 0.49 14.07 13.05
CA LEU A 82 0.15 12.95 13.94
C LEU A 82 1.38 12.22 14.50
N GLY A 83 2.59 12.64 14.10
CA GLY A 83 3.82 12.07 14.62
C GLY A 83 4.58 11.16 13.66
N ALA A 84 4.09 10.98 12.45
CA ALA A 84 4.82 10.23 11.43
C ALA A 84 5.98 11.07 10.89
N ARG A 85 6.95 10.42 10.25
CA ARG A 85 8.05 11.13 9.59
C ARG A 85 8.23 10.62 8.16
N ARG A 86 8.72 11.49 7.29
CA ARG A 86 9.08 11.12 5.92
C ARG A 86 10.39 10.34 5.96
N VAL A 87 10.44 9.25 5.20
CA VAL A 87 11.66 8.46 5.04
C VAL A 87 12.29 8.73 3.68
N ALA A 88 11.53 8.53 2.60
CA ALA A 88 12.03 8.72 1.24
C ALA A 88 10.88 8.88 0.25
N TYR A 89 11.11 9.63 -0.83
CA TYR A 89 10.23 9.65 -1.98
C TYR A 89 10.83 8.71 -3.02
N VAL A 90 10.08 7.66 -3.37
CA VAL A 90 10.53 6.60 -4.28
C VAL A 90 9.56 6.52 -5.44
N LYS A 91 10.09 6.56 -6.68
CA LYS A 91 9.25 6.52 -7.90
C LYS A 91 8.14 7.58 -7.83
N ARG A 92 6.95 7.24 -7.35
CA ARG A 92 5.78 8.14 -7.32
C ARG A 92 5.07 8.15 -5.98
N TRP A 93 5.72 7.72 -4.90
CA TRP A 93 5.08 7.65 -3.59
C TRP A 93 6.06 8.02 -2.47
N TRP A 94 5.50 8.36 -1.31
CA TRP A 94 6.26 8.62 -0.11
C TRP A 94 6.31 7.37 0.77
N ILE A 95 7.50 6.98 1.18
CA ILE A 95 7.70 6.02 2.25
C ILE A 95 7.76 6.81 3.55
N MET A 96 6.96 6.42 4.51
CA MET A 96 6.88 7.08 5.81
C MET A 96 7.09 6.08 6.94
N GLU A 97 7.33 6.61 8.13
CA GLU A 97 7.43 5.80 9.34
C GLU A 97 6.46 6.34 10.38
N ALA A 98 5.65 5.43 10.94
CA ALA A 98 4.71 5.75 12.00
C ALA A 98 5.46 5.99 13.33
N PRO A 99 4.85 6.68 14.32
CA PRO A 99 5.47 6.88 15.63
C PRO A 99 5.88 5.55 16.31
N THR A 100 5.20 4.47 15.97
CA THR A 100 5.47 3.13 16.52
C THR A 100 6.44 2.31 15.67
N GLY A 101 7.04 2.92 14.64
CA GLY A 101 8.12 2.30 13.88
C GLY A 101 7.73 1.58 12.61
N GLN A 102 6.43 1.39 12.34
CA GLN A 102 6.00 0.73 11.11
C GLN A 102 6.26 1.62 9.89
N ARG A 103 6.78 1.01 8.84
CA ARG A 103 6.88 1.67 7.53
C ARG A 103 5.55 1.54 6.79
N PHE A 104 5.15 2.59 6.11
CA PHE A 104 3.96 2.61 5.26
C PHE A 104 4.18 3.60 4.13
N CYS A 105 3.30 3.58 3.14
CA CYS A 105 3.44 4.45 1.98
C CYS A 105 2.20 5.31 1.78
N VAL A 106 2.42 6.52 1.26
CA VAL A 106 1.37 7.39 0.76
C VAL A 106 1.47 7.39 -0.76
N VAL A 107 0.39 7.00 -1.42
CA VAL A 107 0.35 6.77 -2.87
C VAL A 107 -0.78 7.57 -3.52
N ASN A 108 -0.70 7.72 -4.83
CA ASN A 108 -1.81 8.27 -5.62
C ASN A 108 -2.99 7.29 -5.61
N PRO A 109 -4.21 7.75 -5.96
CA PRO A 109 -5.37 6.85 -6.05
C PRO A 109 -5.09 5.66 -6.96
N GLN A 110 -5.43 4.45 -6.49
CA GLN A 110 -5.08 3.21 -7.17
C GLN A 110 -6.21 2.65 -8.02
N ARG A 111 -7.45 3.09 -7.78
CA ARG A 111 -8.64 2.58 -8.47
C ARG A 111 -9.51 3.73 -8.96
N GLY A 112 -8.87 4.72 -9.62
CA GLY A 112 -9.56 5.90 -10.09
C GLY A 112 -9.78 6.94 -8.98
N PRO A 113 -10.53 8.01 -9.26
CA PRO A 113 -10.77 9.07 -8.28
C PRO A 113 -11.35 8.54 -6.98
N LEU A 114 -10.99 9.17 -5.86
CA LEU A 114 -11.54 8.81 -4.56
C LEU A 114 -13.01 9.20 -4.50
N ASP A 115 -13.83 8.31 -3.97
CA ASP A 115 -15.27 8.50 -3.84
C ASP A 115 -15.68 8.85 -2.41
N GLY A 116 -16.99 8.83 -2.14
CA GLY A 116 -17.54 9.16 -0.84
C GLY A 116 -17.16 8.21 0.30
N ARG A 117 -16.46 7.11 -0.02
CA ARG A 117 -15.96 6.19 1.00
C ARG A 117 -14.59 6.63 1.55
N ALA A 118 -13.94 7.61 0.92
CA ALA A 118 -12.70 8.16 1.42
C ALA A 118 -12.97 9.20 2.51
N ASN A 119 -12.04 9.33 3.44
CA ASN A 119 -12.10 10.37 4.44
C ASN A 119 -11.82 11.74 3.80
N GLU A 120 -12.51 12.75 4.26
CA GLU A 120 -12.26 14.14 3.85
C GLU A 120 -11.57 14.88 4.99
N TRP A 121 -10.50 15.59 4.67
CA TRP A 121 -9.70 16.33 5.64
C TRP A 121 -9.68 17.81 5.26
N THR A 122 -9.93 18.67 6.22
CA THR A 122 -9.92 20.13 6.00
C THR A 122 -8.80 20.82 6.74
#